data_e7378ac8b0e6d6710cedf79da7bd56c0
#
_entry.id   e7378ac8b0e6d6710cedf79da7bd56c0
#
_cell.length_a   1.000
_cell.length_b   1.000
_cell.length_c   1.000
_cell.angle_alpha   90.00
_cell.angle_beta   90.00
_cell.angle_gamma   90.00
#
_symmetry.space_group_name_H-M   'P 1'
#
loop_
_entity.id
_entity.type
_entity.pdbx_description
1 polymer ?
#
loop_
_entity_poly.entity_id
_entity_poly.type
_entity_poly.pdbx_seq_one_letter_code
_entity_poly.pdbx_strand_id
1 'polypeptide(L)'
;MNTNVNKQLDDLFRVWDNGLCPGAQVLIRQHGETVYEKCFGYGNLENQLKIKNDSILHVASISKEFTVLSILLLWKEGKLGLDDDIRKYVGEYINIEEPITVRQMMNNVSGLRDQWELLFMRSITINDQITMDDINTTIRLQKHLNFKPQSRYLYSNTGFHLLALIVEKLSGMSFPQFAKERIFKPLGMEHTFVRESYTQIVPNLVYSYQDD
;
A
#
# COMPACT_ATOMS: atom_id res chain seq x y z
N MET A 1 7.46 -30.51 5.68
CA MET A 1 8.06 -30.42 4.32
C MET A 1 9.23 -31.36 4.20
N ASN A 2 9.51 -31.88 3.01
CA ASN A 2 10.67 -32.74 2.76
C ASN A 2 11.97 -31.92 2.96
N THR A 3 12.96 -32.46 3.66
CA THR A 3 14.25 -31.82 3.96
C THR A 3 14.94 -31.26 2.70
N ASN A 4 14.68 -31.86 1.55
CA ASN A 4 15.19 -31.42 0.25
C ASN A 4 14.57 -30.09 -0.21
N VAL A 5 13.27 -29.87 0.05
CA VAL A 5 12.60 -28.59 -0.32
C VAL A 5 13.10 -27.44 0.53
N ASN A 6 13.28 -27.64 1.83
CA ASN A 6 13.83 -26.61 2.72
C ASN A 6 15.25 -26.21 2.29
N LYS A 7 16.09 -27.18 1.90
CA LYS A 7 17.41 -26.90 1.38
C LYS A 7 17.38 -26.09 0.07
N GLN A 8 16.46 -26.43 -0.85
CA GLN A 8 16.28 -25.67 -2.10
C GLN A 8 15.83 -24.23 -1.82
N LEU A 9 14.95 -24.01 -0.84
CA LEU A 9 14.55 -22.67 -0.42
C LEU A 9 15.73 -21.91 0.22
N ASP A 10 16.50 -22.55 1.10
CA ASP A 10 17.70 -21.94 1.68
C ASP A 10 18.72 -21.54 0.60
N ASP A 11 18.93 -22.39 -0.40
CA ASP A 11 19.83 -22.11 -1.52
C ASP A 11 19.30 -20.94 -2.38
N LEU A 12 17.98 -20.85 -2.61
CA LEU A 12 17.35 -19.78 -3.38
C LEU A 12 17.53 -18.41 -2.70
N PHE A 13 17.34 -18.36 -1.37
CA PHE A 13 17.39 -17.12 -0.60
C PHE A 13 18.80 -16.77 -0.06
N ARG A 14 19.82 -17.63 -0.32
CA ARG A 14 21.21 -17.41 0.13
C ARG A 14 21.80 -16.11 -0.38
N VAL A 15 21.34 -15.59 -1.51
CA VAL A 15 21.79 -14.32 -2.09
C VAL A 15 21.62 -13.15 -1.11
N TRP A 16 20.61 -13.19 -0.23
CA TRP A 16 20.39 -12.19 0.81
C TRP A 16 21.05 -12.50 2.16
N ASP A 17 21.91 -13.52 2.24
CA ASP A 17 22.68 -13.86 3.45
C ASP A 17 24.18 -13.97 3.11
N ASN A 18 24.65 -13.19 2.16
CA ASN A 18 26.04 -13.18 1.68
C ASN A 18 26.74 -11.88 2.11
N GLY A 19 27.38 -11.91 3.27
CA GLY A 19 28.05 -10.74 3.82
C GLY A 19 27.11 -9.69 4.39
N LEU A 20 27.49 -8.41 4.30
CA LEU A 20 26.69 -7.28 4.75
C LEU A 20 25.78 -6.81 3.60
N CYS A 21 24.57 -7.35 3.52
CA CYS A 21 23.60 -7.03 2.48
C CYS A 21 22.19 -6.85 3.06
N PRO A 22 21.32 -6.10 2.37
CA PRO A 22 19.90 -6.04 2.73
C PRO A 22 19.30 -7.45 2.74
N GLY A 23 18.35 -7.67 3.62
CA GLY A 23 17.83 -9.00 3.86
C GLY A 23 16.40 -9.24 3.36
N ALA A 24 15.91 -10.43 3.65
CA ALA A 24 14.55 -10.86 3.33
C ALA A 24 13.93 -11.65 4.49
N GLN A 25 12.61 -11.56 4.61
CA GLN A 25 11.79 -12.39 5.48
C GLN A 25 10.89 -13.28 4.61
N VAL A 26 10.93 -14.59 4.84
CA VAL A 26 10.21 -15.57 4.02
C VAL A 26 9.33 -16.42 4.93
N LEU A 27 8.04 -16.46 4.63
CA LEU A 27 7.05 -17.31 5.27
C LEU A 27 6.26 -18.07 4.22
N ILE A 28 6.23 -19.40 4.31
CA ILE A 28 5.40 -20.23 3.45
C ILE A 28 4.43 -21.02 4.32
N ARG A 29 3.15 -20.90 3.99
CA ARG A 29 2.07 -21.67 4.64
C ARG A 29 1.42 -22.62 3.63
N GLN A 30 1.06 -23.82 4.09
CA GLN A 30 0.34 -24.81 3.31
C GLN A 30 -0.76 -25.42 4.20
N HIS A 31 -1.98 -25.43 3.72
CA HIS A 31 -3.14 -25.94 4.47
C HIS A 31 -3.30 -25.35 5.90
N GLY A 32 -2.96 -24.07 6.06
CA GLY A 32 -3.03 -23.39 7.35
C GLY A 32 -1.80 -23.55 8.25
N GLU A 33 -0.89 -24.47 7.93
CA GLU A 33 0.34 -24.73 8.70
C GLU A 33 1.54 -23.99 8.12
N THR A 34 2.40 -23.47 8.98
CA THR A 34 3.69 -22.89 8.57
C THR A 34 4.65 -24.03 8.22
N VAL A 35 5.05 -24.11 6.96
CA VAL A 35 5.94 -25.15 6.44
C VAL A 35 7.37 -24.67 6.24
N TYR A 36 7.57 -23.35 6.14
CA TYR A 36 8.88 -22.72 6.08
C TYR A 36 8.79 -21.29 6.63
N GLU A 37 9.73 -20.91 7.49
CA GLU A 37 9.87 -19.56 8.03
C GLU A 37 11.33 -19.29 8.27
N LYS A 38 11.87 -18.23 7.64
CA LYS A 38 13.27 -17.86 7.77
C LYS A 38 13.51 -16.39 7.45
N CYS A 39 14.49 -15.82 8.15
CA CYS A 39 15.00 -14.48 7.90
C CYS A 39 16.43 -14.57 7.39
N PHE A 40 16.78 -13.70 6.46
CA PHE A 40 18.09 -13.61 5.82
C PHE A 40 18.59 -12.16 5.89
N GLY A 41 19.91 -11.97 5.97
CA GLY A 41 20.58 -10.69 5.87
C GLY A 41 20.20 -9.66 6.94
N TYR A 42 20.32 -8.39 6.59
CA TYR A 42 20.23 -7.28 7.52
C TYR A 42 19.05 -6.36 7.21
N GLY A 43 18.39 -5.88 8.26
CA GLY A 43 17.34 -4.85 8.21
C GLY A 43 17.88 -3.43 8.40
N ASN A 44 19.11 -3.32 8.90
CA ASN A 44 19.84 -2.06 9.02
C ASN A 44 21.32 -2.35 8.82
N LEU A 45 21.90 -1.86 7.71
CA LEU A 45 23.29 -2.13 7.35
C LEU A 45 24.25 -1.32 8.23
N GLU A 46 23.91 -0.06 8.53
CA GLU A 46 24.74 0.86 9.28
C GLU A 46 25.00 0.32 10.70
N ASN A 47 23.97 -0.23 11.33
CA ASN A 47 24.04 -0.79 12.67
C ASN A 47 24.20 -2.32 12.68
N GLN A 48 24.30 -2.95 11.53
CA GLN A 48 24.44 -4.40 11.34
C GLN A 48 23.37 -5.21 12.08
N LEU A 49 22.12 -4.71 12.07
CA LEU A 49 20.98 -5.37 12.69
C LEU A 49 20.35 -6.36 11.71
N LYS A 50 20.39 -7.64 12.03
CA LYS A 50 19.77 -8.70 11.22
C LYS A 50 18.25 -8.61 11.22
N ILE A 51 17.64 -9.03 10.12
CA ILE A 51 16.19 -9.25 10.05
C ILE A 51 15.82 -10.42 10.95
N LYS A 52 14.71 -10.27 11.66
CA LYS A 52 14.09 -11.26 12.53
C LYS A 52 12.61 -11.42 12.22
N ASN A 53 11.96 -12.42 12.80
CA ASN A 53 10.53 -12.67 12.59
C ASN A 53 9.64 -11.52 13.10
N ASP A 54 10.12 -10.73 14.05
CA ASP A 54 9.45 -9.55 14.60
C ASP A 54 9.87 -8.21 13.93
N SER A 55 10.65 -8.29 12.86
CA SER A 55 11.03 -7.10 12.08
C SER A 55 9.84 -6.54 11.33
N ILE A 56 9.72 -5.21 11.33
CA ILE A 56 8.64 -4.47 10.68
C ILE A 56 9.11 -3.99 9.32
N LEU A 57 8.44 -4.45 8.27
CA LEU A 57 8.77 -4.12 6.89
C LEU A 57 7.74 -3.16 6.29
N HIS A 58 8.21 -2.22 5.48
CA HIS A 58 7.34 -1.38 4.66
C HIS A 58 6.86 -2.20 3.45
N VAL A 59 5.57 -2.50 3.41
CA VAL A 59 4.98 -3.41 2.40
C VAL A 59 4.50 -2.70 1.13
N ALA A 60 4.77 -1.40 1.01
CA ALA A 60 4.46 -0.59 -0.17
C ALA A 60 3.04 -0.85 -0.71
N SER A 61 2.92 -1.21 -1.98
CA SER A 61 1.63 -1.34 -2.67
C SER A 61 0.78 -2.56 -2.28
N ILE A 62 1.30 -3.48 -1.47
CA ILE A 62 0.46 -4.50 -0.80
C ILE A 62 -0.60 -3.81 0.08
N SER A 63 -0.33 -2.60 0.57
CA SER A 63 -1.30 -1.76 1.30
C SER A 63 -2.62 -1.55 0.57
N LYS A 64 -2.63 -1.62 -0.77
CA LYS A 64 -3.83 -1.45 -1.60
C LYS A 64 -4.89 -2.54 -1.36
N GLU A 65 -4.47 -3.73 -0.97
CA GLU A 65 -5.40 -4.82 -0.61
C GLU A 65 -6.26 -4.41 0.59
N PHE A 66 -5.66 -3.76 1.60
CA PHE A 66 -6.39 -3.27 2.77
C PHE A 66 -7.30 -2.09 2.44
N THR A 67 -6.90 -1.24 1.47
CA THR A 67 -7.78 -0.17 0.98
C THR A 67 -9.01 -0.75 0.29
N VAL A 68 -8.83 -1.73 -0.61
CA VAL A 68 -9.93 -2.42 -1.28
C VAL A 68 -10.84 -3.14 -0.26
N LEU A 69 -10.25 -3.85 0.70
CA LEU A 69 -11.02 -4.52 1.75
C LEU A 69 -11.85 -3.53 2.57
N SER A 70 -11.29 -2.35 2.89
CA SER A 70 -12.01 -1.27 3.58
C SER A 70 -13.25 -0.81 2.79
N ILE A 71 -13.10 -0.60 1.48
CA ILE A 71 -14.23 -0.26 0.59
C ILE A 71 -15.26 -1.38 0.55
N LEU A 72 -14.84 -2.64 0.46
CA LEU A 72 -15.76 -3.79 0.44
C LEU A 72 -16.53 -3.95 1.76
N LEU A 73 -15.92 -3.64 2.89
CA LEU A 73 -16.60 -3.61 4.19
C LEU A 73 -17.70 -2.54 4.22
N LEU A 74 -17.40 -1.33 3.75
CA LEU A 74 -18.38 -0.24 3.67
C LEU A 74 -19.49 -0.53 2.65
N TRP A 75 -19.15 -1.16 1.52
CA TRP A 75 -20.14 -1.64 0.54
C TRP A 75 -21.07 -2.69 1.16
N LYS A 76 -20.53 -3.68 1.87
CA LYS A 76 -21.32 -4.70 2.57
C LYS A 76 -22.25 -4.10 3.61
N GLU A 77 -21.89 -2.97 4.21
CA GLU A 77 -22.71 -2.21 5.15
C GLU A 77 -23.76 -1.30 4.45
N GLY A 78 -23.80 -1.29 3.12
CA GLY A 78 -24.71 -0.44 2.35
C GLY A 78 -24.35 1.05 2.35
N LYS A 79 -23.14 1.42 2.79
CA LYS A 79 -22.70 2.83 2.88
C LYS A 79 -22.27 3.42 1.54
N LEU A 80 -21.93 2.58 0.57
CA LEU A 80 -21.59 2.98 -0.79
C LEU A 80 -22.01 1.93 -1.81
N GLY A 81 -22.17 2.35 -3.08
CA GLY A 81 -22.26 1.48 -4.25
C GLY A 81 -20.92 1.37 -4.96
N LEU A 82 -20.54 0.17 -5.39
CA LEU A 82 -19.26 0.01 -6.14
C LEU A 82 -19.33 0.71 -7.51
N ASP A 83 -20.53 0.87 -8.06
CA ASP A 83 -20.76 1.53 -9.34
C ASP A 83 -21.24 3.00 -9.18
N ASP A 84 -21.21 3.52 -7.95
CA ASP A 84 -21.43 4.94 -7.69
C ASP A 84 -20.32 5.79 -8.29
N ASP A 85 -20.70 6.97 -8.81
CA ASP A 85 -19.74 7.99 -9.22
C ASP A 85 -18.98 8.52 -7.98
N ILE A 86 -17.65 8.53 -8.07
CA ILE A 86 -16.77 8.96 -6.97
C ILE A 86 -16.98 10.41 -6.55
N ARG A 87 -17.51 11.26 -7.45
CA ARG A 87 -17.82 12.67 -7.14
C ARG A 87 -18.83 12.80 -6.00
N LYS A 88 -19.68 11.79 -5.79
CA LYS A 88 -20.59 11.71 -4.65
C LYS A 88 -19.84 11.74 -3.30
N TYR A 89 -18.63 11.23 -3.27
CA TYR A 89 -17.85 11.03 -2.05
C TYR A 89 -16.65 11.98 -1.95
N VAL A 90 -15.93 12.19 -3.04
CA VAL A 90 -14.64 12.90 -3.07
C VAL A 90 -14.60 14.00 -4.14
N GLY A 91 -15.77 14.56 -4.50
CA GLY A 91 -15.90 15.61 -5.51
C GLY A 91 -15.07 16.86 -5.21
N GLU A 92 -14.81 17.15 -3.94
CA GLU A 92 -13.97 18.27 -3.51
C GLU A 92 -12.47 18.10 -3.85
N TYR A 93 -12.04 16.88 -4.13
CA TYR A 93 -10.63 16.55 -4.46
C TYR A 93 -10.39 16.37 -5.95
N ILE A 94 -11.43 16.33 -6.79
CA ILE A 94 -11.30 16.11 -8.23
C ILE A 94 -12.00 17.20 -9.04
N ASN A 95 -11.42 17.50 -10.24
CA ASN A 95 -11.97 18.47 -11.18
C ASN A 95 -12.09 17.83 -12.58
N ILE A 96 -12.63 16.61 -12.63
CA ILE A 96 -12.78 15.79 -13.83
C ILE A 96 -14.28 15.63 -14.10
N GLU A 97 -14.72 15.94 -15.32
CA GLU A 97 -16.12 15.90 -15.70
C GLU A 97 -16.59 14.47 -16.02
N GLU A 98 -15.71 13.62 -16.54
CA GLU A 98 -16.04 12.23 -16.87
C GLU A 98 -16.41 11.43 -15.60
N PRO A 99 -17.53 10.69 -15.62
CA PRO A 99 -17.91 9.87 -14.49
C PRO A 99 -16.92 8.72 -14.30
N ILE A 100 -16.48 8.55 -13.05
CA ILE A 100 -15.60 7.49 -12.62
C ILE A 100 -16.28 6.75 -11.48
N THR A 101 -16.27 5.42 -11.49
CA THR A 101 -16.86 4.62 -10.42
C THR A 101 -15.80 4.15 -9.40
N VAL A 102 -16.26 3.85 -8.19
CA VAL A 102 -15.44 3.24 -7.15
C VAL A 102 -14.78 1.96 -7.67
N ARG A 103 -15.54 1.10 -8.35
CA ARG A 103 -15.04 -0.13 -8.98
C ARG A 103 -13.93 0.11 -9.99
N GLN A 104 -14.03 1.16 -10.78
CA GLN A 104 -13.01 1.50 -11.78
C GLN A 104 -11.69 1.92 -11.14
N MET A 105 -11.73 2.62 -10.00
CA MET A 105 -10.50 2.92 -9.24
C MET A 105 -9.88 1.67 -8.66
N MET A 106 -10.68 0.80 -8.02
CA MET A 106 -10.20 -0.47 -7.44
C MET A 106 -9.48 -1.35 -8.46
N ASN A 107 -9.91 -1.31 -9.73
CA ASN A 107 -9.39 -2.15 -10.82
C ASN A 107 -8.34 -1.45 -11.69
N ASN A 108 -7.92 -0.23 -11.37
CA ASN A 108 -6.97 0.56 -12.18
C ASN A 108 -7.42 0.75 -13.65
N VAL A 109 -8.71 0.92 -13.88
CA VAL A 109 -9.29 1.18 -15.20
C VAL A 109 -10.01 2.53 -15.27
N SER A 110 -9.77 3.41 -14.29
CA SER A 110 -10.39 4.72 -14.18
C SER A 110 -9.85 5.76 -15.16
N GLY A 111 -8.63 5.59 -15.65
CA GLY A 111 -7.93 6.61 -16.45
C GLY A 111 -7.34 7.77 -15.64
N LEU A 112 -7.46 7.77 -14.32
CA LEU A 112 -6.84 8.78 -13.45
C LEU A 112 -5.32 8.81 -13.65
N ARG A 113 -4.77 10.02 -13.79
CA ARG A 113 -3.32 10.23 -13.84
C ARG A 113 -2.71 9.91 -12.49
N ASP A 114 -1.53 9.31 -12.51
CA ASP A 114 -0.83 8.96 -11.26
C ASP A 114 -0.28 10.21 -10.55
N GLN A 115 -0.54 10.33 -9.26
CA GLN A 115 -0.12 11.46 -8.44
C GLN A 115 1.40 11.62 -8.38
N TRP A 116 2.17 10.53 -8.41
CA TRP A 116 3.63 10.59 -8.37
C TRP A 116 4.20 11.13 -9.68
N GLU A 117 3.67 10.68 -10.84
CA GLU A 117 4.05 11.22 -12.14
C GLU A 117 3.76 12.73 -12.20
N LEU A 118 2.59 13.15 -11.70
CA LEU A 118 2.21 14.56 -11.66
C LEU A 118 3.09 15.40 -10.73
N LEU A 119 3.48 14.87 -9.58
CA LEU A 119 4.40 15.52 -8.65
C LEU A 119 5.79 15.66 -9.27
N PHE A 120 6.30 14.60 -9.92
CA PHE A 120 7.58 14.64 -10.63
C PHE A 120 7.59 15.67 -11.77
N MET A 121 6.51 15.80 -12.52
CA MET A 121 6.36 16.86 -13.53
C MET A 121 6.39 18.26 -12.93
N ARG A 122 6.07 18.41 -11.65
CA ARG A 122 6.19 19.66 -10.88
C ARG A 122 7.55 19.81 -10.18
N SER A 123 8.52 18.96 -10.51
CA SER A 123 9.84 18.89 -9.87
C SER A 123 9.82 18.54 -8.37
N ILE A 124 8.75 17.94 -7.90
CA ILE A 124 8.64 17.41 -6.53
C ILE A 124 9.00 15.91 -6.60
N THR A 125 10.05 15.52 -5.90
CA THR A 125 10.63 14.18 -5.97
C THR A 125 10.38 13.39 -4.67
N ILE A 126 10.68 12.10 -4.66
CA ILE A 126 10.58 11.26 -3.46
C ILE A 126 11.55 11.67 -2.34
N ASN A 127 12.53 12.53 -2.63
CA ASN A 127 13.46 13.09 -1.64
C ASN A 127 12.90 14.36 -0.96
N ASP A 128 11.79 14.90 -1.47
CA ASP A 128 11.13 16.04 -0.88
C ASP A 128 10.14 15.61 0.21
N GLN A 129 9.85 16.53 1.13
CA GLN A 129 8.78 16.31 2.09
C GLN A 129 7.43 16.55 1.40
N ILE A 130 6.75 15.48 1.03
CA ILE A 130 5.44 15.52 0.37
C ILE A 130 4.33 15.37 1.42
N THR A 131 3.42 16.35 1.43
CA THR A 131 2.25 16.35 2.32
C THR A 131 1.00 15.82 1.61
N MET A 132 -0.03 15.48 2.37
CA MET A 132 -1.34 15.12 1.81
C MET A 132 -1.97 16.29 1.05
N ASP A 133 -1.70 17.54 1.44
CA ASP A 133 -2.17 18.73 0.74
C ASP A 133 -1.51 18.89 -0.63
N ASP A 134 -0.21 18.59 -0.75
CA ASP A 134 0.49 18.57 -2.05
C ASP A 134 -0.14 17.55 -3.00
N ILE A 135 -0.46 16.35 -2.50
CA ILE A 135 -1.12 15.30 -3.26
C ILE A 135 -2.52 15.75 -3.69
N ASN A 136 -3.35 16.20 -2.75
CA ASN A 136 -4.72 16.63 -3.00
C ASN A 136 -4.77 17.79 -3.99
N THR A 137 -3.90 18.77 -3.82
CA THR A 137 -3.78 19.92 -4.74
C THR A 137 -3.38 19.46 -6.13
N THR A 138 -2.40 18.55 -6.23
CA THR A 138 -1.94 18.04 -7.52
C THR A 138 -3.04 17.26 -8.26
N ILE A 139 -3.82 16.46 -7.54
CA ILE A 139 -4.96 15.73 -8.12
C ILE A 139 -6.04 16.72 -8.60
N ARG A 140 -6.41 17.70 -7.78
CA ARG A 140 -7.45 18.69 -8.10
C ARG A 140 -7.13 19.58 -9.29
N LEU A 141 -5.85 19.78 -9.61
CA LEU A 141 -5.43 20.51 -10.81
C LEU A 141 -5.71 19.76 -12.12
N GLN A 142 -6.00 18.46 -12.06
CA GLN A 142 -6.26 17.66 -13.25
C GLN A 142 -7.69 17.85 -13.74
N LYS A 143 -7.85 18.11 -15.05
CA LYS A 143 -9.14 18.28 -15.71
C LYS A 143 -9.49 17.12 -16.64
N HIS A 144 -8.50 16.29 -17.00
CA HIS A 144 -8.64 15.24 -18.00
C HIS A 144 -8.01 13.93 -17.51
N LEU A 145 -8.58 12.85 -18.01
CA LEU A 145 -8.05 11.49 -17.81
C LEU A 145 -6.97 11.15 -18.85
N ASN A 146 -6.18 10.12 -18.60
CA ASN A 146 -5.26 9.54 -19.58
C ASN A 146 -6.00 8.81 -20.71
N PHE A 147 -7.18 8.25 -20.38
CA PHE A 147 -8.06 7.54 -21.31
C PHE A 147 -9.48 7.44 -20.73
N LYS A 148 -10.44 7.13 -21.58
CA LYS A 148 -11.83 6.91 -21.16
C LYS A 148 -11.91 5.74 -20.16
N PRO A 149 -12.62 5.89 -19.03
CA PRO A 149 -12.81 4.81 -18.08
C PRO A 149 -13.23 3.49 -18.72
N GLN A 150 -12.73 2.37 -18.24
CA GLN A 150 -12.93 1.00 -18.77
C GLN A 150 -12.23 0.69 -20.11
N SER A 151 -11.60 1.65 -20.79
CA SER A 151 -10.99 1.38 -22.10
C SER A 151 -9.60 0.76 -22.02
N ARG A 152 -8.90 0.95 -20.91
CA ARG A 152 -7.53 0.45 -20.67
C ARG A 152 -7.29 0.19 -19.18
N TYR A 153 -6.27 -0.60 -18.92
CA TYR A 153 -5.64 -0.72 -17.60
C TYR A 153 -4.43 0.21 -17.54
N LEU A 154 -4.33 0.98 -16.46
CA LEU A 154 -3.13 1.70 -16.09
C LEU A 154 -3.09 1.84 -14.57
N TYR A 155 -2.03 1.34 -13.97
CA TYR A 155 -1.82 1.45 -12.54
C TYR A 155 -1.82 2.93 -12.10
N SER A 156 -2.56 3.25 -11.04
CA SER A 156 -2.66 4.61 -10.54
C SER A 156 -2.76 4.62 -9.00
N ASN A 157 -1.81 5.26 -8.35
CA ASN A 157 -1.85 5.50 -6.90
C ASN A 157 -2.95 6.49 -6.53
N THR A 158 -3.27 7.44 -7.42
CA THR A 158 -4.35 8.42 -7.22
C THR A 158 -5.68 7.77 -6.90
N GLY A 159 -6.05 6.70 -7.62
CA GLY A 159 -7.28 5.96 -7.35
C GLY A 159 -7.33 5.42 -5.93
N PHE A 160 -6.24 4.86 -5.44
CA PHE A 160 -6.18 4.31 -4.08
C PHE A 160 -6.10 5.37 -2.98
N HIS A 161 -5.49 6.52 -3.26
CA HIS A 161 -5.56 7.67 -2.37
C HIS A 161 -7.01 8.15 -2.21
N LEU A 162 -7.73 8.33 -3.31
CA LEU A 162 -9.15 8.74 -3.28
C LEU A 162 -10.03 7.67 -2.61
N LEU A 163 -9.76 6.38 -2.80
CA LEU A 163 -10.47 5.31 -2.08
C LEU A 163 -10.27 5.41 -0.56
N ALA A 164 -9.06 5.72 -0.09
CA ALA A 164 -8.81 5.94 1.33
C ALA A 164 -9.60 7.14 1.88
N LEU A 165 -9.67 8.25 1.15
CA LEU A 165 -10.50 9.41 1.51
C LEU A 165 -12.00 9.07 1.56
N ILE A 166 -12.49 8.21 0.66
CA ILE A 166 -13.86 7.69 0.71
C ILE A 166 -14.10 6.92 2.01
N VAL A 167 -13.14 6.06 2.41
CA VAL A 167 -13.23 5.32 3.67
C VAL A 167 -13.33 6.27 4.85
N GLU A 168 -12.48 7.29 4.92
CA GLU A 168 -12.49 8.29 6.00
C GLU A 168 -13.85 9.04 6.05
N LYS A 169 -14.31 9.53 4.91
CA LYS A 169 -15.58 10.28 4.82
C LYS A 169 -16.77 9.47 5.27
N LEU A 170 -16.88 8.21 4.85
CA LEU A 170 -18.03 7.36 5.13
C LEU A 170 -17.99 6.70 6.51
N SER A 171 -16.80 6.49 7.07
CA SER A 171 -16.65 5.88 8.38
C SER A 171 -16.61 6.90 9.53
N GLY A 172 -16.20 8.13 9.25
CA GLY A 172 -15.90 9.16 10.25
C GLY A 172 -14.60 8.87 11.04
N MET A 173 -13.80 7.91 10.58
CA MET A 173 -12.50 7.53 11.17
C MET A 173 -11.38 7.90 10.20
N SER A 174 -10.17 8.17 10.71
CA SER A 174 -8.98 8.17 9.84
C SER A 174 -8.78 6.80 9.20
N PHE A 175 -8.17 6.74 8.01
CA PHE A 175 -7.91 5.46 7.34
C PHE A 175 -7.06 4.51 8.20
N PRO A 176 -5.98 4.95 8.87
CA PRO A 176 -5.24 4.14 9.82
C PRO A 176 -6.11 3.55 10.95
N GLN A 177 -6.97 4.38 11.54
CA GLN A 177 -7.89 3.93 12.59
C GLN A 177 -8.90 2.92 12.07
N PHE A 178 -9.50 3.16 10.89
CA PHE A 178 -10.44 2.23 10.27
C PHE A 178 -9.78 0.87 9.98
N ALA A 179 -8.61 0.87 9.35
CA ALA A 179 -7.87 -0.36 9.03
C ALA A 179 -7.53 -1.14 10.32
N LYS A 180 -7.05 -0.44 11.36
CA LYS A 180 -6.74 -1.05 12.65
C LYS A 180 -7.96 -1.73 13.28
N GLU A 181 -9.07 -1.01 13.43
CA GLU A 181 -10.24 -1.51 14.18
C GLU A 181 -11.07 -2.52 13.37
N ARG A 182 -11.10 -2.36 12.04
CA ARG A 182 -12.02 -3.14 11.19
C ARG A 182 -11.32 -4.28 10.44
N ILE A 183 -9.99 -4.26 10.33
CA ILE A 183 -9.23 -5.28 9.59
C ILE A 183 -8.17 -5.92 10.50
N PHE A 184 -7.19 -5.15 10.96
CA PHE A 184 -6.01 -5.74 11.60
C PHE A 184 -6.35 -6.41 12.93
N LYS A 185 -7.08 -5.72 13.80
CA LYS A 185 -7.48 -6.24 15.11
C LYS A 185 -8.37 -7.50 15.03
N PRO A 186 -9.45 -7.52 14.19
CA PRO A 186 -10.26 -8.74 14.03
C PRO A 186 -9.51 -9.94 13.46
N LEU A 187 -8.44 -9.70 12.67
CA LEU A 187 -7.60 -10.73 12.08
C LEU A 187 -6.39 -11.12 12.95
N GLY A 188 -6.22 -10.51 14.14
CA GLY A 188 -5.07 -10.75 15.00
C GLY A 188 -3.74 -10.26 14.42
N MET A 189 -3.77 -9.28 13.50
CA MET A 189 -2.59 -8.69 12.85
C MET A 189 -1.99 -7.58 13.73
N GLU A 190 -1.51 -7.93 14.92
CA GLU A 190 -1.11 -6.98 15.97
C GLU A 190 0.08 -6.09 15.60
N HIS A 191 0.93 -6.55 14.68
CA HIS A 191 2.13 -5.84 14.22
C HIS A 191 1.95 -5.18 12.84
N THR A 192 0.71 -5.15 12.32
CA THR A 192 0.37 -4.50 11.04
C THR A 192 -0.37 -3.19 11.31
N PHE A 193 0.10 -2.11 10.71
CA PHE A 193 -0.50 -0.79 10.87
C PHE A 193 -0.24 0.09 9.66
N VAL A 194 -1.06 1.11 9.49
CA VAL A 194 -0.80 2.21 8.55
C VAL A 194 -0.01 3.28 9.31
N ARG A 195 1.17 3.64 8.81
CA ARG A 195 2.01 4.67 9.42
C ARG A 195 1.41 6.04 9.16
N GLU A 196 1.12 6.78 10.22
CA GLU A 196 0.42 8.08 10.15
C GLU A 196 1.37 9.25 9.89
N SER A 197 2.62 9.12 10.33
CA SER A 197 3.63 10.16 10.20
C SER A 197 5.01 9.56 9.95
N TYR A 198 5.82 10.22 9.13
CA TYR A 198 7.23 9.86 8.96
C TYR A 198 8.04 10.00 10.26
N THR A 199 7.58 10.83 11.21
CA THR A 199 8.20 11.00 12.52
C THR A 199 7.83 9.91 13.52
N GLN A 200 6.86 9.03 13.20
CA GLN A 200 6.47 7.93 14.05
C GLN A 200 7.63 6.96 14.22
N ILE A 201 8.05 6.75 15.48
CA ILE A 201 9.06 5.75 15.83
C ILE A 201 8.42 4.37 15.72
N VAL A 202 9.04 3.51 14.92
CA VAL A 202 8.62 2.12 14.70
C VAL A 202 9.77 1.23 15.19
N PRO A 203 9.62 0.53 16.32
CA PRO A 203 10.63 -0.44 16.76
C PRO A 203 10.82 -1.55 15.72
N ASN A 204 12.05 -2.04 15.57
CA ASN A 204 12.42 -3.11 14.64
C ASN A 204 12.12 -2.81 13.15
N LEU A 205 12.01 -1.52 12.78
CA LEU A 205 11.80 -1.13 11.38
C LEU A 205 13.01 -1.50 10.52
N VAL A 206 12.73 -2.18 9.41
CA VAL A 206 13.70 -2.50 8.37
C VAL A 206 13.82 -1.32 7.40
N TYR A 207 15.04 -0.94 7.05
CA TYR A 207 15.31 0.06 6.02
C TYR A 207 15.39 -0.57 4.63
N SER A 208 14.98 0.22 3.64
CA SER A 208 15.17 -0.13 2.23
C SER A 208 16.49 0.50 1.75
N TYR A 209 17.22 -0.24 0.94
CA TYR A 209 18.48 0.18 0.34
C TYR A 209 18.36 0.12 -1.17
N GLN A 210 19.06 1.00 -1.85
CA GLN A 210 19.14 1.05 -3.30
C GLN A 210 20.62 0.96 -3.67
N ASP A 211 20.92 0.19 -4.70
CA ASP A 211 22.28 0.18 -5.30
C ASP A 211 22.54 1.51 -6.01
N ASP A 212 23.74 2.04 -5.89
CA ASP A 212 24.18 3.28 -6.55
C ASP A 212 24.42 3.06 -8.05
#